data_51ca96a4285857f3fe77aef2e7ae9e91
#
_entry.id   51ca96a4285857f3fe77aef2e7ae9e91
#
_cell.length_a   1.000
_cell.length_b   1.000
_cell.length_c   1.000
_cell.angle_alpha   90.00
_cell.angle_beta   90.00
_cell.angle_gamma   90.00
#
_symmetry.space_group_name_H-M   'P 1'
#
loop_
_entity.id
_entity.type
_entity.pdbx_description
1 polymer ?
#
loop_
_entity_poly.entity_id
_entity_poly.type
_entity_poly.pdbx_seq_one_letter_code
_entity_poly.pdbx_strand_id
1 'polypeptide(L)'
;VLGLGRTGMTLARTLQGLGAHVTVGVRREEHFARAWEMGFAPFYTKDLQEKARNIDLLFNTIPTMIITAQVIAGMPHRAVIIDLASKPGGTDFRFAEKRGIKALLAPGLPGIVAPKTAGRILANTISRLILEDTRNRGDAQ
;
A
#
# COMPACT_ATOMS: atom_id res chain seq x y z
N VAL A 1 0.25 -6.57 3.71
CA VAL A 1 0.13 -5.36 2.90
C VAL A 1 -1.30 -5.26 2.38
N LEU A 2 -1.97 -4.13 2.60
CA LEU A 2 -3.31 -3.87 2.07
C LEU A 2 -3.22 -3.09 0.77
N GLY A 3 -3.82 -3.64 -0.30
CA GLY A 3 -3.79 -3.12 -1.66
C GLY A 3 -2.65 -3.70 -2.51
N LEU A 4 -2.97 -4.05 -3.75
CA LEU A 4 -2.03 -4.58 -4.76
C LEU A 4 -1.88 -3.62 -5.94
N GLY A 5 -1.91 -2.32 -5.66
CA GLY A 5 -1.52 -1.30 -6.61
C GLY A 5 0.00 -1.23 -6.80
N ARG A 6 0.49 -0.25 -7.57
CA ARG A 6 1.94 -0.08 -7.83
C ARG A 6 2.77 -0.05 -6.54
N THR A 7 2.38 0.74 -5.57
CA THR A 7 3.08 0.85 -4.28
C THR A 7 3.00 -0.45 -3.48
N GLY A 8 1.80 -1.00 -3.30
CA GLY A 8 1.60 -2.21 -2.50
C GLY A 8 2.33 -3.43 -3.07
N MET A 9 2.31 -3.60 -4.40
CA MET A 9 3.02 -4.69 -5.08
C MET A 9 4.54 -4.59 -4.91
N THR A 10 5.11 -3.41 -5.12
CA THR A 10 6.55 -3.18 -4.95
C THR A 10 6.97 -3.44 -3.50
N LEU A 11 6.21 -2.91 -2.55
CA LEU A 11 6.47 -3.12 -1.13
C LEU A 11 6.39 -4.59 -0.74
N ALA A 12 5.33 -5.30 -1.17
CA ALA A 12 5.17 -6.72 -0.87
C ALA A 12 6.34 -7.55 -1.38
N ARG A 13 6.81 -7.30 -2.61
CA ARG A 13 8.00 -7.96 -3.17
C ARG A 13 9.26 -7.65 -2.39
N THR A 14 9.47 -6.40 -2.01
CA THR A 14 10.65 -6.00 -1.22
C THR A 14 10.66 -6.70 0.13
N LEU A 15 9.52 -6.73 0.82
CA LEU A 15 9.40 -7.42 2.12
C LEU A 15 9.64 -8.94 1.99
N GLN A 16 9.09 -9.56 0.95
CA GLN A 16 9.32 -10.98 0.67
C GLN A 16 10.81 -11.27 0.40
N GLY A 17 11.48 -10.41 -0.38
CA GLY A 17 12.92 -10.51 -0.64
C GLY A 17 13.78 -10.34 0.62
N LEU A 18 13.27 -9.65 1.65
CA LEU A 18 13.89 -9.54 2.98
C LEU A 18 13.56 -10.74 3.90
N GLY A 19 12.84 -11.75 3.41
CA GLY A 19 12.50 -12.96 4.17
C GLY A 19 11.24 -12.85 5.01
N ALA A 20 10.41 -11.80 4.84
CA ALA A 20 9.15 -11.68 5.57
C ALA A 20 8.08 -12.63 4.99
N HIS A 21 7.22 -13.17 5.87
CA HIS A 21 5.98 -13.82 5.46
C HIS A 21 4.94 -12.77 5.07
N VAL A 22 4.77 -12.58 3.76
CA VAL A 22 3.92 -11.50 3.24
C VAL A 22 2.54 -12.03 2.88
N THR A 23 1.52 -11.46 3.55
CA THR A 23 0.12 -11.58 3.16
C THR A 23 -0.36 -10.31 2.47
N VAL A 24 -1.25 -10.45 1.47
CA VAL A 24 -1.73 -9.32 0.68
C VAL A 24 -3.25 -9.26 0.72
N GLY A 25 -3.79 -8.17 1.29
CA GLY A 25 -5.23 -7.93 1.33
C GLY A 25 -5.73 -7.24 0.06
N VAL A 26 -6.69 -7.85 -0.63
CA VAL A 26 -7.25 -7.38 -1.90
C VAL A 26 -8.78 -7.39 -1.88
N ARG A 27 -9.41 -6.61 -2.77
CA ARG A 27 -10.87 -6.58 -2.90
C ARG A 27 -11.39 -7.41 -4.06
N ARG A 28 -10.63 -7.46 -5.17
CA ARG A 28 -11.06 -8.05 -6.44
C ARG A 28 -10.37 -9.37 -6.69
N GLU A 29 -11.10 -10.29 -7.34
CA GLU A 29 -10.63 -11.62 -7.69
C GLU A 29 -9.36 -11.59 -8.57
N GLU A 30 -9.33 -10.68 -9.54
CA GLU A 30 -8.17 -10.50 -10.42
C GLU A 30 -6.88 -10.18 -9.64
N HIS A 31 -7.01 -9.36 -8.57
CA HIS A 31 -5.88 -9.04 -7.70
C HIS A 31 -5.53 -10.21 -6.78
N PHE A 32 -6.52 -11.01 -6.39
CA PHE A 32 -6.30 -12.22 -5.61
C PHE A 32 -5.49 -13.23 -6.41
N ALA A 33 -5.93 -13.56 -7.63
CA ALA A 33 -5.22 -14.47 -8.53
C ALA A 33 -3.80 -13.97 -8.83
N ARG A 34 -3.64 -12.67 -9.10
CA ARG A 34 -2.34 -12.07 -9.34
C ARG A 34 -1.40 -12.15 -8.13
N ALA A 35 -1.92 -11.91 -6.91
CA ALA A 35 -1.12 -12.04 -5.70
C ALA A 35 -0.67 -13.49 -5.49
N TRP A 36 -1.55 -14.44 -5.74
CA TRP A 36 -1.23 -15.87 -5.68
C TRP A 36 -0.14 -16.26 -6.67
N GLU A 37 -0.28 -15.86 -7.95
CA GLU A 37 0.72 -16.10 -9.00
C GLU A 37 2.10 -15.53 -8.62
N MET A 38 2.12 -14.40 -7.92
CA MET A 38 3.36 -13.77 -7.46
C MET A 38 3.99 -14.44 -6.22
N GLY A 39 3.40 -15.50 -5.70
CA GLY A 39 3.88 -16.25 -4.54
C GLY A 39 3.56 -15.57 -3.18
N PHE A 40 2.61 -14.65 -3.14
CA PHE A 40 2.09 -14.11 -1.89
C PHE A 40 0.97 -14.98 -1.31
N ALA A 41 0.62 -14.77 -0.04
CA ALA A 41 -0.58 -15.33 0.57
C ALA A 41 -1.72 -14.28 0.52
N PRO A 42 -2.61 -14.31 -0.49
CA PRO A 42 -3.68 -13.34 -0.60
C PRO A 42 -4.83 -13.64 0.36
N PHE A 43 -5.54 -12.58 0.74
CA PHE A 43 -6.82 -12.66 1.43
C PHE A 43 -7.75 -11.53 0.97
N TYR A 44 -9.05 -11.70 1.13
CA TYR A 44 -9.99 -10.61 0.85
C TYR A 44 -10.03 -9.61 2.00
N THR A 45 -10.05 -8.32 1.68
CA THR A 45 -10.06 -7.26 2.70
C THR A 45 -11.29 -7.31 3.62
N LYS A 46 -12.37 -7.95 3.20
CA LYS A 46 -13.54 -8.23 4.07
C LYS A 46 -13.19 -9.12 5.27
N ASP A 47 -12.14 -9.96 5.14
CA ASP A 47 -11.68 -10.89 6.17
C ASP A 47 -10.55 -10.28 7.03
N LEU A 48 -10.25 -8.99 6.84
CA LEU A 48 -9.13 -8.31 7.51
C LEU A 48 -9.24 -8.38 9.05
N GLN A 49 -10.45 -8.28 9.59
CA GLN A 49 -10.65 -8.32 11.04
C GLN A 49 -10.18 -9.64 11.67
N GLU A 50 -10.41 -10.75 10.99
CA GLU A 50 -9.92 -12.07 11.41
C GLU A 50 -8.40 -12.18 11.22
N LYS A 51 -7.92 -11.82 10.05
CA LYS A 51 -6.49 -11.91 9.69
C LYS A 51 -5.60 -11.02 10.54
N ALA A 52 -6.12 -9.89 11.01
CA ALA A 52 -5.38 -8.92 11.82
C ALA A 52 -4.81 -9.49 13.12
N ARG A 53 -5.39 -10.56 13.65
CA ARG A 53 -4.94 -11.24 14.88
C ARG A 53 -3.50 -11.80 14.79
N ASN A 54 -3.05 -12.10 13.58
CA ASN A 54 -1.75 -12.72 13.32
C ASN A 54 -0.81 -11.79 12.53
N ILE A 55 -1.07 -10.49 12.51
CA ILE A 55 -0.25 -9.51 11.80
C ILE A 55 0.64 -8.77 12.80
N ASP A 56 1.95 -8.83 12.60
CA ASP A 56 2.92 -8.06 13.37
C ASP A 56 3.14 -6.66 12.77
N LEU A 57 3.13 -6.55 11.43
CA LEU A 57 3.37 -5.31 10.71
C LEU A 57 2.35 -5.16 9.58
N LEU A 58 1.50 -4.14 9.66
CA LEU A 58 0.45 -3.86 8.70
C LEU A 58 0.78 -2.60 7.90
N PHE A 59 0.99 -2.78 6.60
CA PHE A 59 1.12 -1.66 5.66
C PHE A 59 -0.20 -1.43 4.93
N ASN A 60 -0.68 -0.20 4.93
CA ASN A 60 -1.85 0.20 4.16
C ASN A 60 -1.48 1.07 2.97
N THR A 61 -2.02 0.76 1.79
CA THR A 61 -1.90 1.59 0.58
C THR A 61 -3.26 2.01 0.02
N ILE A 62 -4.35 1.71 0.74
CA ILE A 62 -5.72 1.98 0.31
C ILE A 62 -6.21 3.28 0.98
N PRO A 63 -6.58 4.32 0.20
CA PRO A 63 -6.91 5.64 0.75
C PRO A 63 -8.36 5.76 1.27
N THR A 64 -8.94 4.66 1.73
CA THR A 64 -10.26 4.62 2.34
C THR A 64 -10.18 3.94 3.69
N MET A 65 -11.05 4.31 4.63
CA MET A 65 -11.10 3.71 5.97
C MET A 65 -11.30 2.19 5.86
N ILE A 66 -10.26 1.45 6.14
CA ILE A 66 -10.22 -0.02 6.08
C ILE A 66 -9.67 -0.63 7.37
N ILE A 67 -8.73 0.04 8.02
CA ILE A 67 -8.19 -0.37 9.32
C ILE A 67 -9.02 0.32 10.41
N THR A 68 -10.21 -0.24 10.61
CA THR A 68 -11.22 0.28 11.55
C THR A 68 -10.86 -0.08 13.00
N ALA A 69 -11.61 0.51 13.94
CA ALA A 69 -11.48 0.19 15.36
C ALA A 69 -11.63 -1.33 15.63
N GLN A 70 -12.54 -2.02 14.93
CA GLN A 70 -12.73 -3.47 15.08
C GLN A 70 -11.52 -4.27 14.61
N VAL A 71 -10.89 -3.87 13.51
CA VAL A 71 -9.64 -4.48 13.01
C VAL A 71 -8.53 -4.30 14.05
N ILE A 72 -8.34 -3.05 14.51
CA ILE A 72 -7.29 -2.68 15.48
C ILE A 72 -7.52 -3.41 16.83
N ALA A 73 -8.77 -3.55 17.27
CA ALA A 73 -9.09 -4.27 18.50
C ALA A 73 -8.63 -5.73 18.49
N GLY A 74 -8.60 -6.36 17.32
CA GLY A 74 -8.13 -7.74 17.13
C GLY A 74 -6.62 -7.88 16.99
N MET A 75 -5.87 -6.80 16.76
CA MET A 75 -4.42 -6.87 16.54
C MET A 75 -3.64 -7.13 17.84
N PRO A 76 -2.47 -7.81 17.76
CA PRO A 76 -1.55 -7.92 18.87
C PRO A 76 -1.06 -6.53 19.32
N HIS A 77 -0.85 -6.33 20.62
CA HIS A 77 -0.35 -5.05 21.15
C HIS A 77 1.02 -4.63 20.58
N ARG A 78 1.85 -5.60 20.19
CA ARG A 78 3.15 -5.34 19.55
C ARG A 78 3.05 -4.96 18.08
N ALA A 79 1.86 -5.08 17.48
CA ALA A 79 1.69 -4.78 16.07
C ALA A 79 1.96 -3.31 15.75
N VAL A 80 2.46 -3.07 14.55
CA VAL A 80 2.71 -1.72 14.03
C VAL A 80 1.92 -1.52 12.75
N ILE A 81 1.28 -0.36 12.63
CA ILE A 81 0.55 0.05 11.43
C ILE A 81 1.32 1.18 10.75
N ILE A 82 1.60 1.02 9.45
CA ILE A 82 2.20 2.06 8.60
C ILE A 82 1.25 2.33 7.45
N ASP A 83 0.61 3.49 7.49
CA ASP A 83 -0.33 3.91 6.46
C ASP A 83 0.38 4.78 5.43
N LEU A 84 0.55 4.24 4.21
CA LEU A 84 1.21 4.88 3.08
C LEU A 84 0.21 5.56 2.14
N ALA A 85 -1.09 5.43 2.43
CA ALA A 85 -2.12 6.01 1.59
C ALA A 85 -2.11 7.54 1.66
N SER A 86 -2.70 8.17 0.66
CA SER A 86 -2.90 9.62 0.66
C SER A 86 -3.75 10.04 1.85
N LYS A 87 -3.54 11.26 2.35
CA LYS A 87 -4.34 11.82 3.43
C LYS A 87 -5.84 11.74 3.11
N PRO A 88 -6.69 11.44 4.10
CA PRO A 88 -6.40 11.25 5.53
C PRO A 88 -5.84 9.87 5.92
N GLY A 89 -5.58 8.98 4.96
CA GLY A 89 -5.23 7.59 5.20
C GLY A 89 -6.46 6.68 5.33
N GLY A 90 -6.23 5.41 5.62
CA GLY A 90 -7.28 4.39 5.77
C GLY A 90 -7.30 3.75 7.16
N THR A 91 -6.70 4.41 8.17
CA THR A 91 -6.52 3.89 9.54
C THR A 91 -7.23 4.76 10.56
N ASP A 92 -7.92 4.14 11.50
CA ASP A 92 -8.44 4.84 12.70
C ASP A 92 -7.30 5.09 13.71
N PHE A 93 -6.54 6.16 13.47
CA PHE A 93 -5.41 6.55 14.30
C PHE A 93 -5.80 6.85 15.75
N ARG A 94 -6.99 7.43 15.95
CA ARG A 94 -7.48 7.74 17.32
C ARG A 94 -7.71 6.48 18.14
N PHE A 95 -8.27 5.45 17.51
CA PHE A 95 -8.48 4.17 18.18
C PHE A 95 -7.15 3.42 18.38
N ALA A 96 -6.23 3.46 17.41
CA ALA A 96 -4.90 2.87 17.54
C ALA A 96 -4.15 3.46 18.74
N GLU A 97 -4.16 4.78 18.90
CA GLU A 97 -3.57 5.47 20.04
C GLU A 97 -4.18 5.01 21.38
N LYS A 98 -5.53 5.01 21.47
CA LYS A 98 -6.24 4.53 22.68
C LYS A 98 -5.91 3.08 23.03
N ARG A 99 -5.66 2.26 22.02
CA ARG A 99 -5.31 0.83 22.17
C ARG A 99 -3.82 0.62 22.49
N GLY A 100 -2.98 1.65 22.38
CA GLY A 100 -1.54 1.58 22.54
C GLY A 100 -0.82 0.88 21.37
N ILE A 101 -1.47 0.81 20.19
CA ILE A 101 -0.87 0.28 18.97
C ILE A 101 -0.18 1.42 18.23
N LYS A 102 1.09 1.21 17.86
CA LYS A 102 1.86 2.18 17.08
C LYS A 102 1.32 2.26 15.67
N ALA A 103 0.77 3.41 15.30
CA ALA A 103 0.24 3.68 13.96
C ALA A 103 0.84 4.98 13.42
N LEU A 104 1.37 4.94 12.20
CA LEU A 104 2.04 6.06 11.53
C LEU A 104 1.37 6.33 10.18
N LEU A 105 1.04 7.59 9.92
CA LEU A 105 0.66 8.06 8.58
C LEU A 105 1.91 8.58 7.87
N ALA A 106 2.28 7.95 6.75
CA ALA A 106 3.48 8.24 5.99
C ALA A 106 3.19 8.44 4.49
N PRO A 107 2.41 9.46 4.12
CA PRO A 107 2.09 9.73 2.71
C PRO A 107 3.30 10.32 1.98
N GLY A 108 3.40 10.06 0.68
CA GLY A 108 4.39 10.72 -0.17
C GLY A 108 5.85 10.39 0.13
N LEU A 109 6.12 9.25 0.76
CA LEU A 109 7.48 8.82 1.15
C LEU A 109 8.55 9.01 0.07
N PRO A 110 8.34 8.67 -1.22
CA PRO A 110 9.38 8.86 -2.23
C PRO A 110 9.89 10.30 -2.34
N GLY A 111 8.97 11.28 -2.21
CA GLY A 111 9.33 12.70 -2.23
C GLY A 111 10.08 13.16 -0.97
N ILE A 112 9.84 12.49 0.16
CA ILE A 112 10.45 12.83 1.45
C ILE A 112 11.84 12.21 1.60
N VAL A 113 11.94 10.89 1.31
CA VAL A 113 13.18 10.13 1.58
C VAL A 113 14.17 10.11 0.41
N ALA A 114 13.68 10.32 -0.82
CA ALA A 114 14.52 10.31 -2.03
C ALA A 114 14.05 11.37 -3.05
N PRO A 115 14.04 12.68 -2.69
CA PRO A 115 13.44 13.73 -3.52
C PRO A 115 14.11 13.85 -4.90
N LYS A 116 15.43 13.75 -4.98
CA LYS A 116 16.16 13.81 -6.26
C LYS A 116 15.77 12.66 -7.20
N THR A 117 15.68 11.45 -6.67
CA THR A 117 15.29 10.26 -7.46
C THR A 117 13.84 10.35 -7.89
N ALA A 118 12.93 10.70 -6.99
CA ALA A 118 11.51 10.89 -7.28
C ALA A 118 11.31 11.99 -8.34
N GLY A 119 11.96 13.13 -8.21
CA GLY A 119 11.91 14.23 -9.16
C GLY A 119 12.41 13.82 -10.55
N ARG A 120 13.52 13.10 -10.64
CA ARG A 120 14.05 12.60 -11.92
C ARG A 120 13.11 11.61 -12.61
N ILE A 121 12.50 10.69 -11.85
CA ILE A 121 11.52 9.74 -12.39
C ILE A 121 10.30 10.49 -12.95
N LEU A 122 9.78 11.46 -12.21
CA LEU A 122 8.66 12.30 -12.65
C LEU A 122 9.01 13.08 -13.90
N ALA A 123 10.15 13.76 -13.93
CA ALA A 123 10.60 14.54 -15.09
C ALA A 123 10.71 13.65 -16.34
N ASN A 124 11.36 12.50 -16.24
CA ASN A 124 11.50 11.57 -17.36
C ASN A 124 10.13 11.06 -17.85
N THR A 125 9.20 10.77 -16.92
CA THR A 125 7.85 10.30 -17.27
C THR A 125 7.06 11.39 -17.96
N ILE A 126 7.07 12.62 -17.45
CA ILE A 126 6.38 13.77 -18.03
C ILE A 126 6.93 14.08 -19.43
N SER A 127 8.27 14.12 -19.57
CA SER A 127 8.91 14.37 -20.88
C SER A 127 8.50 13.33 -21.91
N ARG A 128 8.45 12.06 -21.53
CA ARG A 128 8.00 10.98 -22.43
C ARG A 128 6.56 11.16 -22.85
N LEU A 129 5.64 11.47 -21.91
CA LEU A 129 4.23 11.68 -22.19
C LEU A 129 4.00 12.87 -23.13
N ILE A 130 4.75 13.96 -22.97
CA ILE A 130 4.69 15.13 -23.85
C ILE A 130 5.15 14.77 -25.27
N LEU A 131 6.24 14.01 -25.40
CA LEU A 131 6.75 13.57 -26.70
C LEU A 131 5.79 12.60 -27.41
N GLU A 132 5.15 11.70 -26.68
CA GLU A 132 4.13 10.79 -27.21
C GLU A 132 2.89 11.56 -27.69
N ASP A 133 2.41 12.55 -26.95
CA ASP A 133 1.27 13.38 -27.34
C ASP A 133 1.56 14.25 -28.58
N THR A 134 2.76 14.84 -28.65
CA THR A 134 3.19 15.61 -29.83
C THR A 134 3.30 14.76 -31.09
N ARG A 135 3.79 13.51 -30.96
CA ARG A 135 3.88 12.58 -32.09
C ARG A 135 2.50 12.19 -32.59
N ASN A 136 1.57 11.83 -31.69
CA ASN A 136 0.20 11.47 -32.04
C ASN A 136 -0.59 12.62 -32.70
N ARG A 137 -0.27 13.87 -32.37
CA ARG A 137 -0.89 15.05 -33.03
C ARG A 137 -0.25 15.37 -34.37
N GLY A 138 1.00 15.03 -34.58
CA GLY A 138 1.69 15.20 -35.88
C GLY A 138 1.24 14.20 -36.94
N ASP A 139 0.90 12.98 -36.53
CA ASP A 139 0.42 11.91 -37.43
C ASP A 139 -1.07 12.06 -37.82
N ALA A 140 -1.78 13.01 -37.20
CA ALA A 140 -3.23 13.29 -37.47
C ALA A 140 -3.48 14.45 -38.44
N GLN A 141 -2.45 15.00 -39.07
CA GLN A 141 -2.50 16.01 -40.14
C GLN A 141 -2.05 15.41 -41.48
#